data_5802e4857c7d92de78092d156fbd00d9
#
_entry.id   5802e4857c7d92de78092d156fbd00d9
#
_cell.length_a   1.000
_cell.length_b   1.000
_cell.length_c   1.000
_cell.angle_alpha   90.00
_cell.angle_beta   90.00
_cell.angle_gamma   90.00
#
_symmetry.space_group_name_H-M   'P 1'
#
loop_
_entity.id
_entity.type
_entity.pdbx_description
1 polymer ?
#
loop_
_entity_poly.entity_id
_entity_poly.type
_entity_poly.pdbx_seq_one_letter_code
_entity_poly.pdbx_strand_id
1 'polypeptide(L)'
;KVLKIGTVHQCNCCLGSKTLHPLVSVIDLSKADLSAHTGIKFDFYTILLSECKCEAYMYGHQYYDFSDGTLLFLSPGESINMKENSKNFPSKGWILAFHPDLICGTPLGLNIHNYTFFSYLPEEALHISLREKQIILEFMDKINQELERCIDRHSKKIVSKYIELLLDYCIRFYERQFITRNEANKTIIKQFDKIINNHFETKQVPTVDILSHKYCANLLHLSPEYFNDLLKYETGKSFKEYIEFKRFEIAKDWLVNTDKTINQITQELGFQNPQYFSRLFKKITGCSPNDFRIPN
;
A
#
# COMPACT_ATOMS: atom_id res chain seq x y z
N LYS A 1 7.56 -20.05 -17.01
CA LYS A 1 7.35 -18.95 -17.99
C LYS A 1 6.21 -18.09 -17.51
N VAL A 2 6.39 -16.76 -17.42
CA VAL A 2 5.34 -15.83 -17.01
C VAL A 2 4.29 -15.72 -18.11
N LEU A 3 3.01 -15.94 -17.77
CA LEU A 3 1.88 -15.76 -18.66
C LEU A 3 1.49 -14.27 -18.68
N LYS A 4 1.48 -13.65 -19.86
CA LYS A 4 1.02 -12.28 -20.03
C LYS A 4 -0.43 -12.28 -20.50
N ILE A 5 -1.31 -11.60 -19.75
CA ILE A 5 -2.75 -11.47 -20.04
C ILE A 5 -3.05 -9.99 -20.29
N GLY A 6 -3.27 -9.63 -21.56
CA GLY A 6 -3.48 -8.24 -21.99
C GLY A 6 -4.94 -7.78 -21.94
N THR A 7 -5.90 -8.71 -21.94
CA THR A 7 -7.34 -8.37 -21.95
C THR A 7 -8.15 -9.22 -20.98
N VAL A 8 -9.28 -8.68 -20.51
CA VAL A 8 -10.24 -9.41 -19.66
C VAL A 8 -10.75 -10.67 -20.37
N HIS A 9 -10.95 -10.62 -21.68
CA HIS A 9 -11.34 -11.79 -22.45
C HIS A 9 -10.27 -12.90 -22.41
N GLN A 10 -9.00 -12.57 -22.61
CA GLN A 10 -7.91 -13.55 -22.48
C GLN A 10 -7.86 -14.14 -21.06
N CYS A 11 -8.08 -13.30 -20.02
CA CYS A 11 -8.16 -13.77 -18.65
C CYS A 11 -9.26 -14.82 -18.49
N ASN A 12 -10.46 -14.55 -18.98
CA ASN A 12 -11.58 -15.48 -18.93
C ASN A 12 -11.26 -16.80 -19.65
N CYS A 13 -10.68 -16.74 -20.85
CA CYS A 13 -10.28 -17.93 -21.60
C CYS A 13 -9.25 -18.78 -20.84
N CYS A 14 -8.22 -18.14 -20.25
CA CYS A 14 -7.18 -18.82 -19.49
C CYS A 14 -7.70 -19.45 -18.19
N LEU A 15 -8.72 -18.84 -17.56
CA LEU A 15 -9.28 -19.27 -16.28
C LEU A 15 -10.60 -20.08 -16.43
N GLY A 16 -10.95 -20.46 -17.65
CA GLY A 16 -12.14 -21.29 -17.92
C GLY A 16 -13.47 -20.61 -17.65
N SER A 17 -13.52 -19.28 -17.71
CA SER A 17 -14.73 -18.48 -17.47
C SER A 17 -15.33 -17.91 -18.76
N LYS A 18 -16.64 -17.66 -18.76
CA LYS A 18 -17.34 -17.02 -19.87
C LYS A 18 -17.15 -15.50 -19.83
N THR A 19 -16.88 -14.89 -20.99
CA THR A 19 -16.82 -13.43 -21.11
C THR A 19 -18.23 -12.85 -21.24
N LEU A 20 -18.72 -12.16 -20.21
CA LEU A 20 -19.99 -11.45 -20.21
C LEU A 20 -19.83 -9.98 -20.62
N HIS A 21 -18.69 -9.37 -20.26
CA HIS A 21 -18.37 -7.97 -20.55
C HIS A 21 -16.90 -7.84 -20.97
N PRO A 22 -16.55 -7.02 -21.98
CA PRO A 22 -15.15 -6.94 -22.48
C PRO A 22 -14.17 -6.29 -21.49
N LEU A 23 -14.64 -5.46 -20.57
CA LEU A 23 -13.79 -4.64 -19.69
C LEU A 23 -13.81 -5.07 -18.23
N VAL A 24 -14.65 -6.02 -17.84
CA VAL A 24 -14.73 -6.47 -16.43
C VAL A 24 -15.20 -7.92 -16.38
N SER A 25 -14.70 -8.66 -15.39
CA SER A 25 -15.13 -10.03 -15.10
C SER A 25 -14.95 -10.37 -13.64
N VAL A 26 -15.87 -11.20 -13.13
CA VAL A 26 -15.74 -11.92 -11.85
C VAL A 26 -15.54 -13.39 -12.18
N ILE A 27 -14.44 -13.98 -11.71
CA ILE A 27 -13.99 -15.31 -12.08
C ILE A 27 -13.83 -16.17 -10.83
N ASP A 28 -14.49 -17.32 -10.81
CA ASP A 28 -14.29 -18.37 -9.81
C ASP A 28 -13.06 -19.21 -10.18
N LEU A 29 -12.09 -19.26 -9.29
CA LEU A 29 -10.82 -19.98 -9.51
C LEU A 29 -10.95 -21.51 -9.37
N SER A 30 -12.06 -22.02 -8.86
CA SER A 30 -12.26 -23.47 -8.69
C SER A 30 -12.16 -24.29 -9.99
N LYS A 31 -12.31 -23.61 -11.14
CA LYS A 31 -12.28 -24.19 -12.48
C LYS A 31 -10.99 -23.84 -13.25
N ALA A 32 -10.09 -23.06 -12.66
CA ALA A 32 -8.89 -22.57 -13.32
C ALA A 32 -7.76 -23.62 -13.25
N ASP A 33 -7.08 -23.85 -14.36
CA ASP A 33 -5.84 -24.62 -14.40
C ASP A 33 -4.69 -23.76 -14.94
N LEU A 34 -3.83 -23.31 -14.05
CA LEU A 34 -2.65 -22.51 -14.37
C LEU A 34 -1.34 -23.21 -14.00
N SER A 35 -1.37 -24.53 -13.83
CA SER A 35 -0.24 -25.36 -13.37
C SER A 35 1.02 -25.27 -14.26
N ALA A 36 0.86 -24.89 -15.53
CA ALA A 36 1.96 -24.77 -16.50
C ALA A 36 2.76 -23.46 -16.41
N HIS A 37 2.39 -22.52 -15.54
CA HIS A 37 2.96 -21.17 -15.50
C HIS A 37 3.63 -20.90 -14.16
N THR A 38 4.72 -20.12 -14.17
CA THR A 38 5.48 -19.70 -12.98
C THR A 38 5.08 -18.31 -12.46
N GLY A 39 4.21 -17.63 -13.18
CA GLY A 39 3.67 -16.34 -12.80
C GLY A 39 2.70 -15.83 -13.84
N ILE A 40 1.90 -14.85 -13.47
CA ILE A 40 0.91 -14.19 -14.34
C ILE A 40 1.10 -12.69 -14.24
N LYS A 41 1.12 -12.01 -15.39
CA LYS A 41 1.14 -10.57 -15.51
C LYS A 41 -0.19 -10.09 -16.11
N PHE A 42 -0.87 -9.15 -15.45
CA PHE A 42 -2.10 -8.59 -15.91
C PHE A 42 -1.90 -7.15 -16.41
N ASP A 43 -2.43 -6.80 -17.58
CA ASP A 43 -2.40 -5.43 -18.12
C ASP A 43 -3.67 -4.61 -17.70
N PHE A 44 -4.35 -5.03 -16.65
CA PHE A 44 -5.57 -4.41 -16.07
C PHE A 44 -5.58 -4.59 -14.55
N TYR A 45 -6.44 -3.85 -13.86
CA TYR A 45 -6.61 -3.99 -12.40
C TYR A 45 -7.15 -5.36 -12.04
N THR A 46 -6.55 -5.98 -11.04
CA THR A 46 -6.95 -7.31 -10.58
C THR A 46 -7.04 -7.33 -9.05
N ILE A 47 -8.17 -7.78 -8.53
CA ILE A 47 -8.36 -8.09 -7.11
C ILE A 47 -8.48 -9.60 -7.01
N LEU A 48 -7.51 -10.24 -6.36
CA LEU A 48 -7.49 -11.67 -6.13
C LEU A 48 -7.86 -11.97 -4.70
N LEU A 49 -8.99 -12.64 -4.47
CA LEU A 49 -9.33 -13.26 -3.20
C LEU A 49 -8.87 -14.72 -3.21
N SER A 50 -7.88 -15.04 -2.38
CA SER A 50 -7.43 -16.42 -2.14
C SER A 50 -8.11 -16.97 -0.89
N GLU A 51 -8.67 -18.20 -1.00
CA GLU A 51 -9.24 -18.95 0.12
C GLU A 51 -8.32 -20.09 0.57
N CYS A 52 -7.13 -20.19 -0.01
CA CYS A 52 -6.17 -21.24 0.32
C CYS A 52 -5.47 -20.94 1.64
N LYS A 53 -5.50 -21.90 2.57
CA LYS A 53 -4.75 -21.86 3.85
C LYS A 53 -3.33 -22.43 3.73
N CYS A 54 -2.82 -22.66 2.51
CA CYS A 54 -1.47 -23.16 2.28
C CYS A 54 -0.45 -22.03 2.51
N GLU A 55 0.66 -22.32 3.18
CA GLU A 55 1.76 -21.36 3.46
C GLU A 55 2.26 -20.62 2.21
N ALA A 56 2.19 -21.28 1.04
CA ALA A 56 2.57 -20.69 -0.25
C ALA A 56 1.75 -19.45 -0.66
N TYR A 57 0.53 -19.30 -0.11
CA TYR A 57 -0.40 -18.20 -0.42
C TYR A 57 -0.73 -17.35 0.81
N MET A 58 0.06 -17.48 1.88
CA MET A 58 -0.15 -16.72 3.11
C MET A 58 0.36 -15.27 3.03
N TYR A 59 1.04 -14.88 1.95
CA TYR A 59 1.38 -13.50 1.59
C TYR A 59 1.66 -12.56 2.77
N GLY A 60 2.68 -12.88 3.59
CA GLY A 60 3.03 -12.08 4.77
C GLY A 60 2.09 -12.28 5.97
N HIS A 61 1.26 -13.33 5.98
CA HIS A 61 0.37 -13.65 7.10
C HIS A 61 1.14 -13.88 8.40
N GLN A 62 0.64 -13.30 9.48
CA GLN A 62 1.15 -13.46 10.83
C GLN A 62 0.09 -14.16 11.71
N TYR A 63 0.52 -14.73 12.84
CA TYR A 63 -0.37 -15.49 13.74
C TYR A 63 -1.55 -14.68 14.30
N TYR A 64 -1.47 -13.35 14.29
CA TYR A 64 -2.51 -12.43 14.74
C TYR A 64 -3.45 -11.96 13.62
N ASP A 65 -3.16 -12.32 12.36
CA ASP A 65 -4.02 -11.98 11.23
C ASP A 65 -5.19 -12.97 11.10
N PHE A 66 -6.28 -12.51 10.48
CA PHE A 66 -7.37 -13.40 10.12
C PHE A 66 -6.94 -14.37 9.01
N SER A 67 -7.48 -15.58 9.02
CA SER A 67 -7.10 -16.65 8.09
C SER A 67 -8.23 -17.13 7.17
N ASP A 68 -9.34 -16.38 7.08
CA ASP A 68 -10.52 -16.81 6.31
C ASP A 68 -10.45 -16.41 4.83
N GLY A 69 -9.51 -15.53 4.48
CA GLY A 69 -9.20 -15.13 3.12
C GLY A 69 -8.06 -14.12 3.06
N THR A 70 -7.40 -14.06 1.91
CA THR A 70 -6.34 -13.08 1.61
C THR A 70 -6.67 -12.35 0.32
N LEU A 71 -6.67 -11.03 0.35
CA LEU A 71 -6.84 -10.17 -0.82
C LEU A 71 -5.50 -9.61 -1.29
N LEU A 72 -5.24 -9.77 -2.57
CA LEU A 72 -4.14 -9.14 -3.30
C LEU A 72 -4.71 -8.18 -4.33
N PHE A 73 -4.04 -7.05 -4.48
CA PHE A 73 -4.42 -6.01 -5.42
C PHE A 73 -3.27 -5.80 -6.39
N LEU A 74 -3.56 -5.77 -7.68
CA LEU A 74 -2.56 -5.60 -8.73
C LEU A 74 -2.98 -4.47 -9.66
N SER A 75 -2.08 -3.53 -9.85
CA SER A 75 -2.18 -2.50 -10.89
C SER A 75 -1.91 -3.07 -12.28
N PRO A 76 -2.38 -2.41 -13.35
CA PRO A 76 -2.02 -2.77 -14.72
C PRO A 76 -0.50 -2.85 -14.91
N GLY A 77 -0.03 -3.96 -15.46
CA GLY A 77 1.39 -4.22 -15.69
C GLY A 77 2.11 -4.93 -14.56
N GLU A 78 1.48 -5.18 -13.44
CA GLU A 78 2.04 -5.97 -12.34
C GLU A 78 1.88 -7.46 -12.55
N SER A 79 2.70 -8.23 -11.83
CA SER A 79 2.72 -9.68 -11.93
C SER A 79 2.70 -10.36 -10.57
N ILE A 80 1.97 -11.45 -10.48
CA ILE A 80 2.11 -12.41 -9.38
C ILE A 80 3.10 -13.48 -9.81
N ASN A 81 4.18 -13.63 -9.04
CA ASN A 81 5.10 -14.76 -9.20
C ASN A 81 4.65 -15.89 -8.28
N MET A 82 4.52 -17.08 -8.85
CA MET A 82 4.30 -18.30 -8.06
C MET A 82 5.64 -18.73 -7.45
N LYS A 83 5.69 -18.95 -6.14
CA LYS A 83 6.91 -19.45 -5.49
C LYS A 83 7.26 -20.81 -6.08
N GLU A 84 8.55 -21.08 -6.27
CA GLU A 84 9.07 -22.31 -6.90
C GLU A 84 8.55 -23.61 -6.28
N ASN A 85 8.12 -23.57 -5.01
CA ASN A 85 7.57 -24.72 -4.28
C ASN A 85 6.05 -24.84 -4.33
N SER A 86 5.32 -23.85 -4.89
CA SER A 86 3.87 -23.91 -5.07
C SER A 86 3.54 -24.22 -6.51
N LYS A 87 3.25 -25.48 -6.80
CA LYS A 87 2.99 -25.97 -8.16
C LYS A 87 1.73 -25.39 -8.82
N ASN A 88 0.88 -24.66 -8.10
CA ASN A 88 -0.41 -24.21 -8.62
C ASN A 88 -0.76 -22.79 -8.16
N PHE A 89 -1.44 -22.02 -9.00
CA PHE A 89 -2.18 -20.83 -8.64
C PHE A 89 -3.26 -21.17 -7.59
N PRO A 90 -3.75 -20.23 -6.75
CA PRO A 90 -4.78 -20.56 -5.78
C PRO A 90 -5.93 -21.33 -6.44
N SER A 91 -6.13 -22.58 -5.98
CA SER A 91 -7.17 -23.46 -6.54
C SER A 91 -8.57 -23.12 -6.02
N LYS A 92 -8.67 -22.21 -5.06
CA LYS A 92 -9.94 -21.73 -4.50
C LYS A 92 -9.84 -20.22 -4.26
N GLY A 93 -10.86 -19.52 -4.70
CA GLY A 93 -10.97 -18.09 -4.55
C GLY A 93 -11.63 -17.43 -5.75
N TRP A 94 -11.47 -16.12 -5.85
CA TRP A 94 -12.15 -15.29 -6.83
C TRP A 94 -11.22 -14.24 -7.41
N ILE A 95 -11.41 -13.88 -8.66
CA ILE A 95 -10.77 -12.73 -9.28
C ILE A 95 -11.85 -11.75 -9.72
N LEU A 96 -11.69 -10.49 -9.32
CA LEU A 96 -12.34 -9.36 -9.98
C LEU A 96 -11.30 -8.66 -10.86
N ALA A 97 -11.47 -8.76 -12.18
CA ALA A 97 -10.61 -8.15 -13.20
C ALA A 97 -11.36 -7.00 -13.87
N PHE A 98 -10.76 -5.81 -13.94
CA PHE A 98 -11.37 -4.67 -14.64
C PHE A 98 -10.34 -3.81 -15.36
N HIS A 99 -10.63 -3.49 -16.62
CA HIS A 99 -9.77 -2.67 -17.46
C HIS A 99 -9.86 -1.19 -17.08
N PRO A 100 -8.79 -0.38 -17.20
CA PRO A 100 -8.85 1.06 -16.95
C PRO A 100 -9.95 1.82 -17.71
N ASP A 101 -10.29 1.38 -18.92
CA ASP A 101 -11.35 1.99 -19.73
C ASP A 101 -12.75 1.85 -19.10
N LEU A 102 -12.97 0.83 -18.25
CA LEU A 102 -14.22 0.70 -17.51
C LEU A 102 -14.45 1.88 -16.57
N ILE A 103 -13.40 2.31 -15.90
CA ILE A 103 -13.47 3.36 -14.86
C ILE A 103 -13.15 4.75 -15.41
N CYS A 104 -12.65 4.86 -16.65
CA CYS A 104 -12.35 6.14 -17.30
C CYS A 104 -13.58 7.04 -17.36
N GLY A 105 -13.47 8.29 -16.89
CA GLY A 105 -14.58 9.24 -16.82
C GLY A 105 -15.60 8.98 -15.71
N THR A 106 -15.32 8.08 -14.77
CA THR A 106 -16.12 7.85 -13.57
C THR A 106 -15.42 8.44 -12.31
N PRO A 107 -16.13 8.66 -11.18
CA PRO A 107 -15.50 9.07 -9.94
C PRO A 107 -14.39 8.10 -9.50
N LEU A 108 -14.59 6.80 -9.63
CA LEU A 108 -13.58 5.79 -9.35
C LEU A 108 -12.31 6.01 -10.18
N GLY A 109 -12.45 6.26 -11.50
CA GLY A 109 -11.30 6.50 -12.37
C GLY A 109 -10.50 7.76 -12.01
N LEU A 110 -11.17 8.80 -11.50
CA LEU A 110 -10.51 10.02 -10.99
C LEU A 110 -9.76 9.76 -9.68
N ASN A 111 -10.25 8.85 -8.86
CA ASN A 111 -9.78 8.60 -7.50
C ASN A 111 -9.02 7.28 -7.32
N ILE A 112 -8.82 6.49 -8.39
CA ILE A 112 -8.20 5.16 -8.29
C ILE A 112 -6.80 5.19 -7.63
N HIS A 113 -6.06 6.28 -7.80
CA HIS A 113 -4.74 6.49 -7.19
C HIS A 113 -4.78 6.65 -5.65
N ASN A 114 -5.95 6.92 -5.07
CA ASN A 114 -6.12 6.99 -3.62
C ASN A 114 -6.19 5.59 -2.96
N TYR A 115 -6.44 4.56 -3.76
CA TYR A 115 -6.39 3.17 -3.30
C TYR A 115 -4.96 2.65 -3.41
N THR A 116 -4.11 3.10 -2.48
CA THR A 116 -2.65 2.90 -2.44
C THR A 116 -2.25 1.43 -2.42
N PHE A 117 -3.12 0.56 -1.90
CA PHE A 117 -2.88 -0.88 -1.80
C PHE A 117 -2.76 -1.60 -3.16
N PHE A 118 -3.10 -0.96 -4.27
CA PHE A 118 -2.74 -1.47 -5.60
C PHE A 118 -1.23 -1.40 -5.89
N SER A 119 -0.45 -0.73 -5.06
CA SER A 119 1.00 -0.62 -5.15
C SER A 119 1.73 -1.30 -3.98
N TYR A 120 1.02 -2.08 -3.17
CA TYR A 120 1.60 -2.83 -2.06
C TYR A 120 2.31 -4.11 -2.55
N LEU A 121 3.30 -4.55 -1.78
CA LEU A 121 3.94 -5.85 -2.03
C LEU A 121 2.98 -7.01 -1.69
N PRO A 122 3.16 -8.18 -2.31
CA PRO A 122 2.35 -9.37 -1.95
C PRO A 122 2.42 -9.71 -0.45
N GLU A 123 3.55 -9.46 0.20
CA GLU A 123 3.76 -9.68 1.64
C GLU A 123 2.94 -8.70 2.53
N GLU A 124 2.39 -7.65 1.92
CA GLU A 124 1.54 -6.64 2.57
C GLU A 124 0.05 -6.88 2.28
N ALA A 125 -0.30 -8.07 1.85
CA ALA A 125 -1.66 -8.47 1.50
C ALA A 125 -2.65 -8.24 2.66
N LEU A 126 -3.90 -8.03 2.28
CA LEU A 126 -4.99 -7.86 3.24
C LEU A 126 -5.55 -9.23 3.68
N HIS A 127 -5.43 -9.54 4.96
CA HIS A 127 -5.98 -10.74 5.59
C HIS A 127 -7.33 -10.44 6.23
N ILE A 128 -8.36 -11.16 5.80
CA ILE A 128 -9.75 -10.86 6.14
C ILE A 128 -10.41 -11.95 6.97
N SER A 129 -11.34 -11.52 7.84
CA SER A 129 -12.22 -12.40 8.60
C SER A 129 -13.34 -12.96 7.71
N LEU A 130 -14.01 -13.99 8.22
CA LEU A 130 -15.16 -14.59 7.53
C LEU A 130 -16.25 -13.57 7.19
N ARG A 131 -16.52 -12.63 8.11
CA ARG A 131 -17.52 -11.57 7.90
C ARG A 131 -17.10 -10.59 6.80
N GLU A 132 -15.83 -10.17 6.81
CA GLU A 132 -15.27 -9.28 5.78
C GLU A 132 -15.26 -9.97 4.41
N LYS A 133 -14.91 -11.26 4.37
CA LYS A 133 -14.97 -12.08 3.17
C LYS A 133 -16.39 -12.14 2.58
N GLN A 134 -17.42 -12.32 3.42
CA GLN A 134 -18.81 -12.31 2.97
C GLN A 134 -19.17 -10.99 2.29
N ILE A 135 -18.77 -9.85 2.87
CA ILE A 135 -18.99 -8.53 2.27
C ILE A 135 -18.34 -8.44 0.88
N ILE A 136 -17.09 -8.89 0.73
CA ILE A 136 -16.39 -8.90 -0.58
C ILE A 136 -17.13 -9.77 -1.59
N LEU A 137 -17.55 -10.97 -1.20
CA LEU A 137 -18.27 -11.89 -2.07
C LEU A 137 -19.64 -11.33 -2.49
N GLU A 138 -20.36 -10.62 -1.60
CA GLU A 138 -21.61 -9.95 -1.94
C GLU A 138 -21.43 -8.88 -3.02
N PHE A 139 -20.34 -8.10 -2.97
CA PHE A 139 -20.04 -7.14 -4.03
C PHE A 139 -19.67 -7.82 -5.34
N MET A 140 -18.86 -8.89 -5.31
CA MET A 140 -18.52 -9.66 -6.50
C MET A 140 -19.78 -10.26 -7.14
N ASP A 141 -20.70 -10.79 -6.33
CA ASP A 141 -21.98 -11.31 -6.81
C ASP A 141 -22.85 -10.22 -7.45
N LYS A 142 -22.98 -9.04 -6.81
CA LYS A 142 -23.72 -7.89 -7.39
C LYS A 142 -23.12 -7.43 -8.72
N ILE A 143 -21.79 -7.40 -8.83
CA ILE A 143 -21.13 -7.11 -10.10
C ILE A 143 -21.49 -8.18 -11.14
N ASN A 144 -21.35 -9.45 -10.80
CA ASN A 144 -21.65 -10.55 -11.72
C ASN A 144 -23.10 -10.52 -12.20
N GLN A 145 -24.06 -10.31 -11.30
CA GLN A 145 -25.48 -10.16 -11.65
C GLN A 145 -25.73 -9.00 -12.63
N GLU A 146 -24.99 -7.88 -12.47
CA GLU A 146 -25.12 -6.76 -13.41
C GLU A 146 -24.52 -7.12 -14.79
N LEU A 147 -23.44 -7.91 -14.83
CA LEU A 147 -22.81 -8.37 -16.07
C LEU A 147 -23.69 -9.39 -16.84
N GLU A 148 -24.59 -10.11 -16.18
CA GLU A 148 -25.54 -11.03 -16.81
C GLU A 148 -26.71 -10.32 -17.50
N ARG A 149 -26.90 -9.03 -17.17
CA ARG A 149 -27.95 -8.21 -17.85
C ARG A 149 -27.46 -7.71 -19.21
N CYS A 150 -28.39 -7.23 -20.02
CA CYS A 150 -28.02 -6.55 -21.25
C CYS A 150 -27.22 -5.28 -20.95
N ILE A 151 -26.09 -5.10 -21.65
CA ILE A 151 -25.26 -3.90 -21.50
C ILE A 151 -26.05 -2.68 -21.98
N ASP A 152 -26.15 -1.67 -21.12
CA ASP A 152 -26.79 -0.39 -21.40
C ASP A 152 -25.90 0.80 -21.00
N ARG A 153 -26.41 2.02 -21.21
CA ARG A 153 -25.69 3.27 -20.87
C ARG A 153 -25.40 3.44 -19.38
N HIS A 154 -26.04 2.68 -18.49
CA HIS A 154 -25.90 2.77 -17.05
C HIS A 154 -24.95 1.71 -16.48
N SER A 155 -24.76 0.58 -17.20
CA SER A 155 -23.98 -0.57 -16.74
C SER A 155 -22.58 -0.17 -16.29
N LYS A 156 -21.85 0.63 -17.08
CA LYS A 156 -20.52 1.15 -16.72
C LYS A 156 -20.52 1.88 -15.38
N LYS A 157 -21.50 2.76 -15.15
CA LYS A 157 -21.61 3.57 -13.92
C LYS A 157 -21.97 2.69 -12.73
N ILE A 158 -22.87 1.74 -12.88
CA ILE A 158 -23.34 0.84 -11.81
C ILE A 158 -22.18 -0.06 -11.37
N VAL A 159 -21.52 -0.72 -12.33
CA VAL A 159 -20.37 -1.61 -12.04
C VAL A 159 -19.23 -0.84 -11.38
N SER A 160 -18.89 0.36 -11.90
CA SER A 160 -17.84 1.20 -11.29
C SER A 160 -18.16 1.58 -9.85
N LYS A 161 -19.45 1.83 -9.51
CA LYS A 161 -19.87 2.14 -8.14
C LYS A 161 -19.77 0.94 -7.20
N TYR A 162 -20.09 -0.28 -7.67
CA TYR A 162 -19.87 -1.48 -6.86
C TYR A 162 -18.39 -1.74 -6.61
N ILE A 163 -17.53 -1.53 -7.61
CA ILE A 163 -16.08 -1.64 -7.44
C ILE A 163 -15.58 -0.57 -6.44
N GLU A 164 -15.98 0.69 -6.60
CA GLU A 164 -15.62 1.79 -5.70
C GLU A 164 -15.98 1.46 -4.25
N LEU A 165 -17.21 1.02 -4.00
CA LEU A 165 -17.66 0.67 -2.65
C LEU A 165 -16.91 -0.56 -2.09
N LEU A 166 -16.60 -1.57 -2.91
CA LEU A 166 -15.75 -2.69 -2.51
C LEU A 166 -14.37 -2.20 -2.06
N LEU A 167 -13.75 -1.29 -2.81
CA LEU A 167 -12.44 -0.74 -2.48
C LEU A 167 -12.48 0.11 -1.18
N ASP A 168 -13.55 0.87 -0.95
CA ASP A 168 -13.76 1.62 0.30
C ASP A 168 -13.84 0.69 1.52
N TYR A 169 -14.50 -0.48 1.37
CA TYR A 169 -14.46 -1.51 2.42
C TYR A 169 -13.06 -2.07 2.64
N CYS A 170 -12.27 -2.24 1.58
CA CYS A 170 -10.88 -2.68 1.70
C CYS A 170 -10.02 -1.67 2.48
N ILE A 171 -10.22 -0.35 2.32
CA ILE A 171 -9.57 0.67 3.16
C ILE A 171 -9.87 0.39 4.64
N ARG A 172 -11.14 0.21 5.01
CA ARG A 172 -11.52 -0.10 6.41
C ARG A 172 -10.88 -1.37 6.94
N PHE A 173 -10.76 -2.40 6.10
CA PHE A 173 -10.16 -3.67 6.49
C PHE A 173 -8.64 -3.55 6.66
N TYR A 174 -7.94 -2.73 5.86
CA TYR A 174 -6.54 -2.39 6.09
C TYR A 174 -6.34 -1.59 7.37
N GLU A 175 -7.20 -0.60 7.67
CA GLU A 175 -7.16 0.13 8.94
C GLU A 175 -7.34 -0.82 10.13
N ARG A 176 -8.29 -1.74 10.06
CA ARG A 176 -8.44 -2.81 11.06
C ARG A 176 -7.17 -3.68 11.16
N GLN A 177 -6.53 -4.04 10.02
CA GLN A 177 -5.29 -4.82 10.02
C GLN A 177 -4.14 -4.05 10.66
N PHE A 178 -4.04 -2.74 10.48
CA PHE A 178 -3.08 -1.91 11.22
C PHE A 178 -3.34 -1.97 12.74
N ILE A 179 -4.60 -1.97 13.18
CA ILE A 179 -4.92 -2.14 14.61
C ILE A 179 -4.40 -3.50 15.12
N THR A 180 -4.69 -4.60 14.43
CA THR A 180 -4.26 -5.93 14.87
C THR A 180 -2.74 -6.12 14.83
N ARG A 181 -2.03 -5.37 13.98
CA ARG A 181 -0.57 -5.38 13.83
C ARG A 181 0.16 -4.32 14.66
N ASN A 182 -0.48 -3.67 15.63
CA ASN A 182 0.03 -2.53 16.38
C ASN A 182 1.47 -2.74 16.92
N GLU A 183 1.77 -3.89 17.55
CA GLU A 183 3.13 -4.13 18.10
C GLU A 183 4.19 -4.30 17.00
N ALA A 184 3.84 -4.93 15.89
CA ALA A 184 4.72 -5.03 14.73
C ALA A 184 4.94 -3.65 14.10
N ASN A 185 3.87 -2.87 13.94
CA ASN A 185 3.93 -1.52 13.42
C ASN A 185 4.83 -0.60 14.26
N LYS A 186 4.67 -0.61 15.58
CA LYS A 186 5.55 0.14 16.50
C LYS A 186 7.02 -0.26 16.36
N THR A 187 7.28 -1.53 16.11
CA THR A 187 8.64 -2.01 15.88
C THR A 187 9.22 -1.44 14.59
N ILE A 188 8.43 -1.39 13.52
CA ILE A 188 8.81 -0.77 12.24
C ILE A 188 9.12 0.72 12.43
N ILE A 189 8.26 1.46 13.16
CA ILE A 189 8.50 2.88 13.45
C ILE A 189 9.78 3.08 14.26
N LYS A 190 10.06 2.24 15.27
CA LYS A 190 11.31 2.30 16.03
C LYS A 190 12.54 2.00 15.16
N GLN A 191 12.44 1.08 14.22
CA GLN A 191 13.52 0.82 13.25
C GLN A 191 13.74 2.03 12.33
N PHE A 192 12.67 2.64 11.88
CA PHE A 192 12.73 3.86 11.06
C PHE A 192 13.39 5.02 11.83
N ASP A 193 13.03 5.22 13.11
CA ASP A 193 13.69 6.21 13.97
C ASP A 193 15.20 5.98 14.08
N LYS A 194 15.64 4.72 14.22
CA LYS A 194 17.06 4.39 14.22
C LYS A 194 17.74 4.72 12.88
N ILE A 195 17.08 4.47 11.74
CA ILE A 195 17.61 4.83 10.42
C ILE A 195 17.82 6.34 10.33
N ILE A 196 16.84 7.14 10.78
CA ILE A 196 16.92 8.60 10.77
C ILE A 196 18.06 9.08 11.67
N ASN A 197 18.11 8.62 12.93
CA ASN A 197 19.11 9.04 13.90
C ASN A 197 20.53 8.70 13.41
N ASN A 198 20.75 7.46 12.96
CA ASN A 198 22.05 7.04 12.43
C ASN A 198 22.49 7.89 11.22
N HIS A 199 21.56 8.28 10.36
CA HIS A 199 21.86 9.15 9.23
C HIS A 199 22.43 10.50 9.66
N PHE A 200 21.83 11.14 10.67
CA PHE A 200 22.26 12.44 11.16
C PHE A 200 23.50 12.38 12.10
N GLU A 201 23.73 11.26 12.80
CA GLU A 201 24.88 11.07 13.67
C GLU A 201 26.18 10.78 12.90
N THR A 202 26.11 10.03 11.79
CA THR A 202 27.30 9.54 11.07
C THR A 202 27.96 10.57 10.16
N LYS A 203 27.49 11.84 10.13
CA LYS A 203 28.05 12.95 9.32
C LYS A 203 28.30 12.60 7.85
N GLN A 204 27.67 11.57 7.31
CA GLN A 204 27.67 11.35 5.89
C GLN A 204 26.96 12.53 5.24
N VAL A 205 27.67 13.20 4.33
CA VAL A 205 27.26 14.43 3.64
C VAL A 205 25.75 14.47 3.44
N PRO A 206 25.07 15.59 3.79
CA PRO A 206 23.62 15.68 3.67
C PRO A 206 23.22 15.77 2.20
N THR A 207 23.22 14.66 1.51
CA THR A 207 22.42 14.53 0.29
C THR A 207 21.02 14.22 0.78
N VAL A 208 20.13 15.18 0.65
CA VAL A 208 18.69 15.09 0.98
C VAL A 208 18.05 13.86 0.33
N ASP A 209 18.67 13.32 -0.72
CA ASP A 209 18.26 12.13 -1.46
C ASP A 209 18.47 10.79 -0.72
N ILE A 210 19.35 10.74 0.30
CA ILE A 210 19.64 9.47 1.02
C ILE A 210 18.46 9.06 1.93
N LEU A 211 17.70 10.01 2.47
CA LEU A 211 16.44 9.74 3.19
C LEU A 211 15.24 9.81 2.24
N SER A 212 15.36 9.29 1.03
CA SER A 212 14.21 9.20 0.15
C SER A 212 13.20 8.17 0.69
N HIS A 213 11.92 8.44 0.46
CA HIS A 213 10.82 7.55 0.85
C HIS A 213 11.07 6.10 0.40
N LYS A 214 11.44 5.93 -0.87
CA LYS A 214 11.73 4.62 -1.47
C LYS A 214 12.94 3.92 -0.79
N TYR A 215 13.99 4.67 -0.47
CA TYR A 215 15.16 4.10 0.19
C TYR A 215 14.83 3.60 1.60
N CYS A 216 14.13 4.41 2.40
CA CYS A 216 13.73 4.04 3.76
C CYS A 216 12.77 2.86 3.78
N ALA A 217 11.79 2.83 2.88
CA ALA A 217 10.87 1.71 2.74
C ALA A 217 11.61 0.41 2.38
N ASN A 218 12.55 0.47 1.42
CA ASN A 218 13.36 -0.70 1.03
C ASN A 218 14.21 -1.25 2.20
N LEU A 219 14.79 -0.38 3.05
CA LEU A 219 15.52 -0.82 4.26
C LEU A 219 14.62 -1.52 5.28
N LEU A 220 13.33 -1.19 5.28
CA LEU A 220 12.31 -1.80 6.13
C LEU A 220 11.64 -3.01 5.46
N HIS A 221 12.04 -3.36 4.23
CA HIS A 221 11.42 -4.41 3.41
C HIS A 221 9.92 -4.19 3.15
N LEU A 222 9.53 -2.92 2.96
CA LEU A 222 8.16 -2.49 2.70
C LEU A 222 8.05 -1.77 1.35
N SER A 223 6.84 -1.77 0.77
CA SER A 223 6.52 -0.84 -0.32
C SER A 223 6.48 0.60 0.22
N PRO A 224 6.85 1.60 -0.59
CA PRO A 224 6.76 2.99 -0.18
C PRO A 224 5.34 3.38 0.25
N GLU A 225 4.34 2.94 -0.48
CA GLU A 225 2.94 3.25 -0.25
C GLU A 225 2.44 2.65 1.07
N TYR A 226 2.68 1.36 1.33
CA TYR A 226 2.33 0.71 2.59
C TYR A 226 3.02 1.39 3.78
N PHE A 227 4.32 1.68 3.64
CA PHE A 227 5.07 2.36 4.70
C PHE A 227 4.52 3.75 5.00
N ASN A 228 4.15 4.54 3.98
CA ASN A 228 3.54 5.85 4.18
C ASN A 228 2.16 5.75 4.88
N ASP A 229 1.34 4.79 4.50
CA ASP A 229 0.02 4.60 5.08
C ASP A 229 0.12 4.09 6.53
N LEU A 230 1.05 3.16 6.81
CA LEU A 230 1.37 2.71 8.15
C LEU A 230 1.86 3.88 9.03
N LEU A 231 2.80 4.68 8.51
CA LEU A 231 3.35 5.84 9.22
C LEU A 231 2.27 6.87 9.54
N LYS A 232 1.42 7.15 8.55
CA LYS A 232 0.28 8.07 8.71
C LYS A 232 -0.73 7.55 9.72
N TYR A 233 -1.02 6.25 9.70
CA TYR A 233 -1.90 5.60 10.66
C TYR A 233 -1.35 5.71 12.10
N GLU A 234 -0.09 5.34 12.33
CA GLU A 234 0.54 5.30 13.67
C GLU A 234 0.86 6.69 14.24
N THR A 235 1.19 7.66 13.38
CA THR A 235 1.73 8.97 13.83
C THR A 235 0.90 10.17 13.41
N GLY A 236 -0.09 9.99 12.56
CA GLY A 236 -0.86 11.07 11.95
C GLY A 236 -0.09 11.90 10.91
N LYS A 237 1.14 11.49 10.54
CA LYS A 237 2.03 12.24 9.65
C LYS A 237 2.39 11.42 8.41
N SER A 238 2.41 12.07 7.24
CA SER A 238 3.02 11.51 6.04
C SER A 238 4.53 11.35 6.25
N PHE A 239 5.18 10.57 5.37
CA PHE A 239 6.64 10.38 5.40
C PHE A 239 7.41 11.71 5.46
N LYS A 240 7.03 12.68 4.60
CA LYS A 240 7.68 13.99 4.56
C LYS A 240 7.51 14.77 5.87
N GLU A 241 6.29 14.81 6.39
CA GLU A 241 5.99 15.50 7.67
C GLU A 241 6.69 14.84 8.84
N TYR A 242 6.83 13.50 8.82
CA TYR A 242 7.53 12.78 9.88
C TYR A 242 9.05 13.05 9.85
N ILE A 243 9.69 13.08 8.68
CA ILE A 243 11.09 13.48 8.54
C ILE A 243 11.31 14.91 9.02
N GLU A 244 10.44 15.85 8.66
CA GLU A 244 10.52 17.24 9.13
C GLU A 244 10.38 17.32 10.66
N PHE A 245 9.44 16.58 11.23
CA PHE A 245 9.26 16.47 12.68
C PHE A 245 10.53 15.92 13.37
N LYS A 246 11.11 14.83 12.86
CA LYS A 246 12.32 14.23 13.43
C LYS A 246 13.54 15.15 13.31
N ARG A 247 13.74 15.80 12.17
CA ARG A 247 14.79 16.84 12.02
C ARG A 247 14.67 17.92 13.09
N PHE A 248 13.44 18.29 13.39
CA PHE A 248 13.17 19.31 14.37
C PHE A 248 13.48 18.82 15.82
N GLU A 249 13.12 17.59 16.16
CA GLU A 249 13.47 16.97 17.44
C GLU A 249 15.00 16.86 17.63
N ILE A 250 15.72 16.41 16.58
CA ILE A 250 17.18 16.35 16.59
C ILE A 250 17.79 17.76 16.75
N ALA A 251 17.20 18.78 16.09
CA ALA A 251 17.65 20.16 16.23
C ALA A 251 17.53 20.67 17.68
N LYS A 252 16.44 20.35 18.38
CA LYS A 252 16.26 20.68 19.79
C LYS A 252 17.33 20.03 20.65
N ASP A 253 17.57 18.74 20.45
CA ASP A 253 18.58 17.99 21.18
C ASP A 253 19.98 18.60 20.95
N TRP A 254 20.36 18.88 19.71
CA TRP A 254 21.66 19.50 19.41
C TRP A 254 21.79 20.92 19.94
N LEU A 255 20.72 21.70 20.00
CA LEU A 255 20.75 23.03 20.61
C LEU A 255 21.07 22.98 22.11
N VAL A 256 20.59 21.98 22.82
CA VAL A 256 20.79 21.83 24.28
C VAL A 256 22.08 21.10 24.61
N ASN A 257 22.39 20.03 23.87
CA ASN A 257 23.43 19.07 24.23
C ASN A 257 24.74 19.24 23.45
N THR A 258 24.83 20.22 22.52
CA THR A 258 26.07 20.45 21.74
C THR A 258 26.39 21.95 21.59
N ASP A 259 27.68 22.24 21.31
CA ASP A 259 28.13 23.60 20.98
C ASP A 259 27.94 24.00 19.51
N LYS A 260 27.19 23.21 18.70
CA LYS A 260 26.96 23.50 17.29
C LYS A 260 26.25 24.83 17.13
N THR A 261 26.74 25.66 16.22
CA THR A 261 26.07 26.92 15.85
C THR A 261 24.75 26.63 15.13
N ILE A 262 23.82 27.59 15.14
CA ILE A 262 22.57 27.49 14.39
C ILE A 262 22.82 27.22 12.90
N ASN A 263 23.85 27.82 12.33
CA ASN A 263 24.24 27.60 10.93
C ASN A 263 24.67 26.12 10.70
N GLN A 264 25.48 25.56 11.58
CA GLN A 264 25.89 24.16 11.49
C GLN A 264 24.68 23.21 11.63
N ILE A 265 23.83 23.42 12.64
CA ILE A 265 22.60 22.63 12.83
C ILE A 265 21.72 22.68 11.58
N THR A 266 21.51 23.87 11.04
CA THR A 266 20.68 24.08 9.84
C THR A 266 21.24 23.35 8.64
N GLN A 267 22.55 23.45 8.41
CA GLN A 267 23.24 22.82 7.29
C GLN A 267 23.24 21.28 7.43
N GLU A 268 23.62 20.76 8.59
CA GLU A 268 23.71 19.31 8.85
C GLU A 268 22.34 18.62 8.81
N LEU A 269 21.28 19.31 9.21
CA LEU A 269 19.91 18.77 9.14
C LEU A 269 19.20 19.04 7.80
N GLY A 270 19.85 19.73 6.86
CA GLY A 270 19.31 19.98 5.52
C GLY A 270 18.13 20.94 5.48
N PHE A 271 18.06 21.92 6.39
CA PHE A 271 17.12 23.03 6.26
C PHE A 271 17.58 24.02 5.18
N GLN A 272 16.65 24.69 4.49
CA GLN A 272 16.95 25.59 3.40
C GLN A 272 17.94 26.72 3.78
N ASN A 273 17.74 27.32 4.93
CA ASN A 273 18.63 28.36 5.47
C ASN A 273 18.33 28.61 6.97
N PRO A 274 19.27 29.25 7.72
CA PRO A 274 19.11 29.53 9.14
C PRO A 274 17.92 30.43 9.48
N GLN A 275 17.55 31.37 8.60
CA GLN A 275 16.44 32.28 8.85
C GLN A 275 15.09 31.52 8.76
N TYR A 276 14.96 30.62 7.78
CA TYR A 276 13.78 29.74 7.67
C TYR A 276 13.67 28.84 8.89
N PHE A 277 14.77 28.18 9.29
CA PHE A 277 14.81 27.35 10.49
C PHE A 277 14.40 28.14 11.74
N SER A 278 14.98 29.32 11.98
CA SER A 278 14.70 30.13 13.17
C SER A 278 13.23 30.57 13.23
N ARG A 279 12.61 30.93 12.09
CA ARG A 279 11.19 31.26 12.02
C ARG A 279 10.32 30.06 12.32
N LEU A 280 10.63 28.90 11.72
CA LEU A 280 9.91 27.65 11.94
C LEU A 280 10.03 27.21 13.39
N PHE A 281 11.23 27.27 13.95
CA PHE A 281 11.52 26.93 15.34
C PHE A 281 10.69 27.77 16.31
N LYS A 282 10.70 29.10 16.14
CA LYS A 282 9.88 30.02 16.95
C LYS A 282 8.39 29.78 16.81
N LYS A 283 7.91 29.44 15.60
CA LYS A 283 6.50 29.09 15.36
C LYS A 283 6.07 27.85 16.13
N ILE A 284 6.96 26.85 16.25
CA ILE A 284 6.63 25.54 16.87
C ILE A 284 6.88 25.58 18.39
N THR A 285 7.97 26.21 18.86
CA THR A 285 8.36 26.18 20.28
C THR A 285 7.96 27.42 21.08
N GLY A 286 7.56 28.50 20.38
CA GLY A 286 7.26 29.80 20.99
C GLY A 286 8.47 30.69 21.26
N CYS A 287 9.72 30.17 21.21
CA CYS A 287 10.94 30.93 21.46
C CYS A 287 11.96 30.77 20.32
N SER A 288 12.98 31.63 20.28
CA SER A 288 14.03 31.50 19.26
C SER A 288 14.98 30.33 19.59
N PRO A 289 15.71 29.78 18.59
CA PRO A 289 16.72 28.75 18.83
C PRO A 289 17.81 29.19 19.84
N ASN A 290 18.18 30.48 19.86
CA ASN A 290 19.14 31.02 20.81
C ASN A 290 18.58 31.04 22.26
N ASP A 291 17.32 31.46 22.40
CA ASP A 291 16.66 31.50 23.73
C ASP A 291 16.47 30.06 24.25
N PHE A 292 16.17 29.11 23.36
CA PHE A 292 16.00 27.69 23.71
C PHE A 292 17.31 27.03 24.20
N ARG A 293 18.46 27.50 23.72
CA ARG A 293 19.80 27.00 24.13
C ARG A 293 20.19 27.42 25.55
N ILE A 294 19.68 28.54 26.02
CA ILE A 294 19.99 29.04 27.36
C ILE A 294 19.13 28.27 28.36
N PRO A 295 19.72 27.47 29.28
CA PRO A 295 18.93 26.81 30.31
C PRO A 295 18.26 27.88 31.17
N ASN A 296 16.95 27.77 31.34
CA ASN A 296 16.19 28.59 32.30
C ASN A 296 16.65 28.31 33.74
#